data_215772a442ef386e843d356486a7c8ea
#
_entry.id   215772a442ef386e843d356486a7c8ea
#
_cell.length_a   1.000
_cell.length_b   1.000
_cell.length_c   1.000
_cell.angle_alpha   90.00
_cell.angle_beta   90.00
_cell.angle_gamma   90.00
#
_symmetry.space_group_name_H-M   'P 1'
#
loop_
_entity.id
_entity.type
_entity.pdbx_description
1 polymer ?
#
loop_
_entity_poly.entity_id
_entity_poly.type
_entity_poly.pdbx_seq_one_letter_code
_entity_poly.pdbx_strand_id
1 'polypeptide(L)'
;GYKTKTRILQKPKGKLKLQIVLYSDNMIEEVTVKGARKQTGQMQHIKTEDLKNNPSATGNAVEELIQSQAGVSTHNELSSQYNVRGGSFDENSVYINNVEVFRPFLVRSGQQEGLSIINPNMVEKIGFSTGGFDAKYGDKMSSALDITYKTPQKSEASAYISMLGAGLYAAIGNQKLSWSNSIRYKTNKYLLGTLETKGEYMPRFLDYQTYFNYKPNKRWELSFIGSISDNHYTFTPENRETKFGTFKNVKNFKVYFDGQENDLFQTFFGSFSLKRNLTQNTSLS
;
A
#
# COMPACT_ATOMS: atom_id res chain seq x y z
N GLY A 1 0.41 -11.76 42.51
CA GLY A 1 -0.04 -10.57 43.21
C GLY A 1 -1.40 -10.78 43.88
N TYR A 2 -1.97 -9.72 44.43
CA TYR A 2 -3.31 -9.73 45.00
C TYR A 2 -4.22 -8.77 44.20
N LYS A 3 -5.50 -9.10 44.09
CA LYS A 3 -6.48 -8.20 43.45
C LYS A 3 -6.61 -6.91 44.24
N THR A 4 -6.54 -5.78 43.56
CA THR A 4 -6.74 -4.47 44.14
C THR A 4 -8.17 -4.36 44.70
N LYS A 5 -8.31 -4.06 45.98
CA LYS A 5 -9.60 -3.86 46.62
C LYS A 5 -9.67 -2.45 47.20
N THR A 6 -10.54 -1.63 46.61
CA THR A 6 -10.75 -0.25 47.08
C THR A 6 -11.97 -0.19 47.97
N ARG A 7 -11.86 0.43 49.15
CA ARG A 7 -12.97 0.70 50.06
C ARG A 7 -12.97 2.18 50.42
N ILE A 8 -14.04 2.84 50.13
CA ILE A 8 -14.25 4.24 50.52
C ILE A 8 -14.81 4.25 51.92
N LEU A 9 -14.09 4.87 52.87
CA LEU A 9 -14.51 5.06 54.25
C LEU A 9 -15.06 6.48 54.41
N GLN A 10 -16.34 6.58 54.74
CA GLN A 10 -16.91 7.86 55.20
C GLN A 10 -16.48 8.07 56.66
N LYS A 11 -16.19 9.32 57.01
CA LYS A 11 -15.62 9.77 58.28
C LYS A 11 -16.20 8.99 59.49
N PRO A 12 -15.45 8.08 60.13
CA PRO A 12 -16.01 7.25 61.20
C PRO A 12 -16.15 8.04 62.49
N LYS A 13 -17.29 7.92 63.12
CA LYS A 13 -17.51 8.37 64.50
C LYS A 13 -17.15 7.21 65.44
N GLY A 14 -15.87 7.09 65.84
CA GLY A 14 -15.38 6.08 66.75
C GLY A 14 -14.26 5.17 66.24
N LYS A 15 -13.85 4.16 67.05
CA LYS A 15 -12.79 3.20 66.65
C LYS A 15 -13.31 2.24 65.59
N LEU A 16 -12.74 2.29 64.39
CA LEU A 16 -13.06 1.39 63.31
C LEU A 16 -12.08 0.21 63.29
N LYS A 17 -12.63 -1.01 63.39
CA LYS A 17 -11.86 -2.25 63.17
C LYS A 17 -12.08 -2.69 61.75
N LEU A 18 -11.05 -2.62 60.92
CA LEU A 18 -11.09 -3.06 59.52
C LEU A 18 -10.41 -4.40 59.37
N GLN A 19 -11.16 -5.39 58.88
CA GLN A 19 -10.60 -6.65 58.41
C GLN A 19 -10.60 -6.64 56.90
N ILE A 20 -9.42 -6.69 56.30
CA ILE A 20 -9.24 -6.72 54.86
C ILE A 20 -8.76 -8.09 54.47
N VAL A 21 -9.61 -8.78 53.72
CA VAL A 21 -9.26 -10.06 53.11
C VAL A 21 -8.79 -9.80 51.68
N LEU A 22 -7.53 -10.12 51.41
CA LEU A 22 -6.93 -10.04 50.08
C LEU A 22 -7.05 -11.42 49.42
N TYR A 23 -7.51 -11.42 48.19
CA TYR A 23 -7.55 -12.63 47.35
C TYR A 23 -6.33 -12.65 46.45
N SER A 24 -5.63 -13.77 46.47
CA SER A 24 -4.50 -13.96 45.56
C SER A 24 -4.97 -13.89 44.10
N ASP A 25 -4.26 -13.13 43.28
CA ASP A 25 -4.48 -13.03 41.87
C ASP A 25 -3.62 -14.07 41.13
N ASN A 26 -3.73 -15.31 41.57
CA ASN A 26 -3.02 -16.45 40.96
C ASN A 26 -3.78 -17.05 39.76
N MET A 27 -4.82 -16.38 39.28
CA MET A 27 -5.31 -16.70 37.92
C MET A 27 -4.24 -16.21 36.95
N ILE A 28 -3.33 -17.09 36.58
CA ILE A 28 -2.72 -17.03 35.26
C ILE A 28 -3.93 -16.99 34.33
N GLU A 29 -4.17 -15.83 33.69
CA GLU A 29 -5.15 -15.79 32.62
C GLU A 29 -4.79 -16.95 31.70
N GLU A 30 -5.71 -17.89 31.57
CA GLU A 30 -5.56 -18.98 30.63
C GLU A 30 -5.29 -18.30 29.29
N VAL A 31 -4.03 -18.32 28.86
CA VAL A 31 -3.65 -17.92 27.51
C VAL A 31 -4.28 -19.00 26.63
N THR A 32 -5.55 -18.78 26.31
CA THR A 32 -6.20 -19.55 25.26
C THR A 32 -5.46 -19.16 23.99
N VAL A 33 -4.38 -19.88 23.68
CA VAL A 33 -3.81 -19.89 22.35
C VAL A 33 -4.90 -20.48 21.47
N LYS A 34 -5.78 -19.63 20.98
CA LYS A 34 -6.61 -19.98 19.84
C LYS A 34 -5.59 -20.24 18.74
N GLY A 35 -5.28 -21.52 18.56
CA GLY A 35 -4.47 -21.94 17.43
C GLY A 35 -5.11 -21.32 16.22
N ALA A 36 -4.48 -20.25 15.68
CA ALA A 36 -4.88 -19.72 14.42
C ALA A 36 -4.89 -20.94 13.50
N ARG A 37 -6.05 -21.32 13.00
CA ARG A 37 -6.18 -22.37 12.01
C ARG A 37 -5.13 -22.03 10.97
N LYS A 38 -4.06 -22.84 10.90
CA LYS A 38 -3.00 -22.63 9.94
C LYS A 38 -3.71 -22.50 8.61
N GLN A 39 -3.77 -21.28 8.09
CA GLN A 39 -4.35 -21.07 6.78
C GLN A 39 -3.55 -21.99 5.86
N THR A 40 -4.24 -22.89 5.21
CA THR A 40 -3.62 -23.89 4.31
C THR A 40 -3.00 -23.26 3.08
N GLY A 41 -3.23 -21.95 2.85
CA GLY A 41 -2.58 -21.16 1.80
C GLY A 41 -1.29 -20.50 2.28
N GLN A 42 -0.31 -20.36 1.40
CA GLN A 42 0.96 -19.66 1.68
C GLN A 42 0.82 -18.13 1.70
N MET A 43 -0.40 -17.61 1.68
CA MET A 43 -0.67 -16.17 1.73
C MET A 43 -0.30 -15.61 3.11
N GLN A 44 0.72 -14.77 3.15
CA GLN A 44 1.13 -14.04 4.35
C GLN A 44 0.31 -12.76 4.47
N HIS A 45 -0.22 -12.51 5.67
CA HIS A 45 -0.88 -11.25 5.96
C HIS A 45 0.12 -10.27 6.55
N ILE A 46 0.35 -9.17 5.84
CA ILE A 46 1.21 -8.08 6.27
C ILE A 46 0.35 -7.09 7.06
N LYS A 47 0.85 -6.65 8.21
CA LYS A 47 0.13 -5.70 9.06
C LYS A 47 0.11 -4.32 8.42
N THR A 48 -1.07 -3.75 8.29
CA THR A 48 -1.23 -2.39 7.74
C THR A 48 -0.72 -1.28 8.68
N GLU A 49 -0.51 -1.61 9.95
CA GLU A 49 0.16 -0.72 10.90
C GLU A 49 1.60 -0.42 10.48
N ASP A 50 2.25 -1.39 9.85
CA ASP A 50 3.62 -1.25 9.35
C ASP A 50 3.70 -0.21 8.20
N LEU A 51 2.61 0.02 7.44
CA LEU A 51 2.54 1.10 6.46
C LEU A 51 2.72 2.50 7.07
N LYS A 52 2.24 2.69 8.30
CA LYS A 52 2.35 3.97 9.00
C LYS A 52 3.70 4.16 9.66
N ASN A 53 4.33 3.05 10.06
CA ASN A 53 5.58 3.03 10.80
C ASN A 53 6.81 2.98 9.87
N ASN A 54 6.62 2.58 8.62
CA ASN A 54 7.69 2.52 7.63
C ASN A 54 7.63 3.77 6.74
N PRO A 55 8.55 4.75 6.95
CA PRO A 55 8.59 5.94 6.11
C PRO A 55 8.97 5.53 4.68
N SER A 56 8.06 5.72 3.76
CA SER A 56 8.32 5.48 2.35
C SER A 56 9.02 6.69 1.73
N ALA A 57 10.22 6.49 1.25
CA ALA A 57 10.97 7.51 0.52
C ALA A 57 10.34 7.80 -0.85
N THR A 58 9.69 6.82 -1.44
CA THR A 58 9.10 6.92 -2.79
C THR A 58 7.60 7.19 -2.79
N GLY A 59 6.92 7.05 -1.64
CA GLY A 59 5.46 7.12 -1.52
C GLY A 59 4.74 5.85 -1.96
N ASN A 60 5.46 4.75 -2.22
CA ASN A 60 4.93 3.43 -2.58
C ASN A 60 5.04 2.47 -1.39
N ALA A 61 4.48 2.86 -0.25
CA ALA A 61 4.68 2.18 1.03
C ALA A 61 4.28 0.69 1.03
N VAL A 62 3.32 0.28 0.21
CA VAL A 62 2.91 -1.14 0.12
C VAL A 62 3.98 -1.95 -0.57
N GLU A 63 4.49 -1.49 -1.70
CA GLU A 63 5.53 -2.17 -2.46
C GLU A 63 6.85 -2.23 -1.67
N GLU A 64 7.20 -1.19 -0.94
CA GLU A 64 8.37 -1.17 -0.07
C GLU A 64 8.27 -2.21 1.06
N LEU A 65 7.07 -2.40 1.65
CA LEU A 65 6.84 -3.48 2.61
C LEU A 65 6.97 -4.86 1.97
N ILE A 66 6.53 -5.02 0.73
CA ILE A 66 6.67 -6.28 0.00
C ILE A 66 8.14 -6.55 -0.32
N GLN A 67 8.90 -5.53 -0.69
CA GLN A 67 10.34 -5.63 -0.95
C GLN A 67 11.14 -6.11 0.27
N SER A 68 10.62 -5.89 1.47
CA SER A 68 11.22 -6.40 2.71
C SER A 68 10.94 -7.89 2.97
N GLN A 69 10.07 -8.53 2.18
CA GLN A 69 9.72 -9.94 2.38
C GLN A 69 10.77 -10.88 1.81
N ALA A 70 10.87 -12.07 2.40
CA ALA A 70 11.83 -13.09 1.96
C ALA A 70 11.55 -13.54 0.50
N GLY A 71 12.60 -13.58 -0.31
CA GLY A 71 12.53 -13.99 -1.72
C GLY A 71 12.10 -12.88 -2.68
N VAL A 72 11.99 -11.64 -2.21
CA VAL A 72 11.71 -10.46 -3.03
C VAL A 72 13.01 -9.69 -3.27
N SER A 73 13.21 -9.21 -4.47
CA SER A 73 14.33 -8.36 -4.86
C SER A 73 13.85 -7.20 -5.74
N THR A 74 14.63 -6.13 -5.75
CA THR A 74 14.38 -4.94 -6.57
C THR A 74 15.62 -4.61 -7.38
N HIS A 75 15.43 -3.97 -8.53
CA HIS A 75 16.54 -3.48 -9.34
C HIS A 75 16.90 -2.03 -9.02
N ASN A 76 15.94 -1.27 -8.48
CA ASN A 76 16.11 0.15 -8.21
C ASN A 76 15.29 0.53 -6.98
N GLU A 77 15.89 1.22 -6.03
CA GLU A 77 15.24 1.69 -4.81
C GLU A 77 14.11 2.72 -5.07
N LEU A 78 14.14 3.39 -6.22
CA LEU A 78 13.12 4.36 -6.60
C LEU A 78 11.95 3.73 -7.37
N SER A 79 12.05 2.45 -7.71
CA SER A 79 11.03 1.71 -8.43
C SER A 79 10.05 1.03 -7.48
N SER A 80 8.79 1.03 -7.84
CA SER A 80 7.75 0.22 -7.19
C SER A 80 7.73 -1.23 -7.69
N GLN A 81 8.49 -1.57 -8.72
CA GLN A 81 8.59 -2.93 -9.26
C GLN A 81 9.41 -3.81 -8.32
N TYR A 82 8.96 -5.03 -8.20
CA TYR A 82 9.66 -6.06 -7.42
C TYR A 82 9.64 -7.38 -8.19
N ASN A 83 10.69 -8.16 -7.99
CA ASN A 83 10.86 -9.48 -8.54
C ASN A 83 10.78 -10.51 -7.42
N VAL A 84 10.13 -11.63 -7.67
CA VAL A 84 9.93 -12.67 -6.66
C VAL A 84 10.57 -13.96 -7.12
N ARG A 85 11.47 -14.51 -6.29
CA ARG A 85 12.18 -15.79 -6.54
C ARG A 85 12.84 -15.89 -7.91
N GLY A 86 13.38 -14.78 -8.42
CA GLY A 86 14.04 -14.71 -9.72
C GLY A 86 13.11 -14.56 -10.91
N GLY A 87 11.80 -14.48 -10.70
CA GLY A 87 10.84 -14.14 -11.73
C GLY A 87 10.87 -12.65 -12.07
N SER A 88 10.29 -12.29 -13.20
CA SER A 88 10.15 -10.91 -13.65
C SER A 88 8.98 -10.21 -12.94
N PHE A 89 9.00 -8.87 -12.90
CA PHE A 89 7.93 -8.08 -12.27
C PHE A 89 6.54 -8.28 -12.92
N ASP A 90 6.50 -8.61 -14.20
CA ASP A 90 5.27 -8.89 -14.96
C ASP A 90 4.66 -10.26 -14.67
N GLU A 91 5.40 -11.13 -13.97
CA GLU A 91 4.92 -12.40 -13.46
C GLU A 91 4.19 -12.30 -12.12
N ASN A 92 4.09 -11.10 -11.57
CA ASN A 92 3.37 -10.84 -10.33
C ASN A 92 1.91 -10.47 -10.63
N SER A 93 0.97 -11.06 -9.90
CA SER A 93 -0.44 -10.68 -9.95
C SER A 93 -0.77 -9.71 -8.82
N VAL A 94 -1.61 -8.73 -9.12
CA VAL A 94 -2.12 -7.77 -8.14
C VAL A 94 -3.63 -7.75 -8.19
N TYR A 95 -4.24 -7.95 -7.04
CA TYR A 95 -5.69 -7.90 -6.86
C TYR A 95 -6.07 -6.80 -5.89
N ILE A 96 -7.13 -6.06 -6.21
CA ILE A 96 -7.75 -5.09 -5.31
C ILE A 96 -9.21 -5.48 -5.14
N ASN A 97 -9.61 -5.85 -3.93
CA ASN A 97 -10.95 -6.33 -3.61
C ASN A 97 -11.43 -7.45 -4.53
N ASN A 98 -10.58 -8.45 -4.79
CA ASN A 98 -10.77 -9.59 -5.71
C ASN A 98 -10.85 -9.22 -7.21
N VAL A 99 -10.56 -8.00 -7.60
CA VAL A 99 -10.45 -7.58 -9.01
C VAL A 99 -8.99 -7.56 -9.40
N GLU A 100 -8.62 -8.29 -10.43
CA GLU A 100 -7.27 -8.30 -10.97
C GLU A 100 -6.95 -6.96 -11.64
N VAL A 101 -5.77 -6.43 -11.32
CA VAL A 101 -5.25 -5.20 -11.90
C VAL A 101 -4.11 -5.55 -12.85
N PHE A 102 -4.36 -5.48 -14.14
CA PHE A 102 -3.37 -5.86 -15.18
C PHE A 102 -2.20 -4.89 -15.29
N ARG A 103 -2.37 -3.63 -14.88
CA ARG A 103 -1.32 -2.61 -14.85
C ARG A 103 -1.23 -1.97 -13.47
N PRO A 104 -0.57 -2.65 -12.50
CA PRO A 104 -0.46 -2.14 -11.14
C PRO A 104 0.46 -0.91 -11.04
N PHE A 105 1.34 -0.69 -12.02
CA PHE A 105 2.24 0.45 -12.10
C PHE A 105 1.70 1.44 -13.12
N LEU A 106 1.41 2.66 -12.67
CA LEU A 106 0.72 3.66 -13.47
C LEU A 106 1.57 4.26 -14.60
N VAL A 107 2.91 4.26 -14.43
CA VAL A 107 3.84 4.74 -15.46
C VAL A 107 5.07 3.86 -15.52
N ARG A 108 5.48 3.54 -16.73
CA ARG A 108 6.77 2.93 -17.03
C ARG A 108 7.50 3.84 -18.00
N SER A 109 8.33 4.71 -17.50
CA SER A 109 9.18 5.57 -18.31
C SER A 109 10.65 5.38 -17.90
N GLY A 110 11.37 4.63 -18.73
CA GLY A 110 12.82 4.48 -18.68
C GLY A 110 13.39 4.04 -17.33
N GLN A 111 13.90 4.97 -16.56
CA GLN A 111 14.58 4.70 -15.29
C GLN A 111 13.70 4.89 -14.06
N GLN A 112 12.47 5.38 -14.24
CA GLN A 112 11.66 5.80 -13.11
C GLN A 112 10.20 5.51 -13.32
N GLU A 113 9.70 4.78 -12.36
CA GLU A 113 8.31 4.40 -12.32
C GLU A 113 7.54 5.33 -11.41
N GLY A 114 6.34 5.60 -11.84
CA GLY A 114 5.44 6.46 -11.14
C GLY A 114 4.80 5.83 -9.91
N LEU A 115 3.66 6.36 -9.57
CA LEU A 115 2.81 5.84 -8.51
C LEU A 115 2.34 4.43 -8.87
N SER A 116 2.36 3.55 -7.88
CA SER A 116 1.54 2.35 -7.90
C SER A 116 0.05 2.71 -7.86
N ILE A 117 -0.77 1.90 -8.49
CA ILE A 117 -2.23 2.01 -8.38
C ILE A 117 -2.68 1.79 -6.93
N ILE A 118 -1.93 1.06 -6.11
CA ILE A 118 -2.28 0.79 -4.73
C ILE A 118 -2.13 2.08 -3.92
N ASN A 119 -3.23 2.55 -3.35
CA ASN A 119 -3.24 3.72 -2.49
C ASN A 119 -3.16 3.30 -1.02
N PRO A 120 -2.03 3.54 -0.32
CA PRO A 120 -1.83 3.09 1.06
C PRO A 120 -2.88 3.60 2.04
N ASN A 121 -3.46 4.79 1.79
CA ASN A 121 -4.48 5.37 2.67
C ASN A 121 -5.81 4.61 2.62
N MET A 122 -6.07 3.91 1.52
CA MET A 122 -7.29 3.12 1.30
C MET A 122 -7.14 1.67 1.75
N VAL A 123 -5.92 1.19 2.02
CA VAL A 123 -5.65 -0.23 2.33
C VAL A 123 -6.09 -0.59 3.74
N GLU A 124 -6.87 -1.68 3.85
CA GLU A 124 -7.23 -2.33 5.12
C GLU A 124 -6.41 -3.60 5.37
N LYS A 125 -6.20 -4.41 4.32
CA LYS A 125 -5.48 -5.69 4.43
C LYS A 125 -4.55 -5.89 3.26
N ILE A 126 -3.42 -6.50 3.53
CA ILE A 126 -2.42 -6.89 2.54
C ILE A 126 -2.17 -8.38 2.71
N GLY A 127 -2.49 -9.14 1.67
CA GLY A 127 -2.10 -10.53 1.52
C GLY A 127 -1.01 -10.64 0.47
N PHE A 128 0.08 -11.33 0.79
CA PHE A 128 1.17 -11.54 -0.15
C PHE A 128 1.63 -12.99 -0.15
N SER A 129 1.85 -13.55 -1.33
CA SER A 129 2.39 -14.90 -1.48
C SER A 129 3.48 -14.92 -2.53
N THR A 130 4.61 -15.53 -2.17
CA THR A 130 5.76 -15.75 -3.06
C THR A 130 5.72 -17.09 -3.79
N GLY A 131 4.54 -17.61 -4.07
CA GLY A 131 4.28 -18.90 -4.72
C GLY A 131 3.39 -19.80 -3.86
N GLY A 132 2.81 -20.83 -4.49
CA GLY A 132 1.87 -21.72 -3.80
C GLY A 132 0.56 -21.04 -3.36
N PHE A 133 0.14 -20.05 -4.11
CA PHE A 133 -1.10 -19.31 -3.84
C PHE A 133 -2.35 -20.09 -4.25
N ASP A 134 -3.48 -19.71 -3.71
CA ASP A 134 -4.78 -20.35 -3.97
C ASP A 134 -5.15 -20.27 -5.45
N ALA A 135 -5.94 -21.26 -5.93
CA ALA A 135 -6.38 -21.36 -7.31
C ALA A 135 -7.16 -20.13 -7.83
N LYS A 136 -7.67 -19.29 -6.96
CA LYS A 136 -8.33 -18.02 -7.32
C LYS A 136 -7.37 -17.00 -7.92
N TYR A 137 -6.06 -17.11 -7.66
CA TYR A 137 -5.01 -16.26 -8.20
C TYR A 137 -4.36 -17.00 -9.35
N GLY A 138 -4.98 -16.91 -10.52
CA GLY A 138 -4.49 -17.56 -11.74
C GLY A 138 -3.48 -16.71 -12.50
N ASP A 139 -2.99 -17.29 -13.59
CA ASP A 139 -2.36 -16.61 -14.72
C ASP A 139 -0.95 -16.02 -14.50
N LYS A 140 -0.43 -15.99 -13.27
CA LYS A 140 0.89 -15.49 -12.94
C LYS A 140 1.69 -16.51 -12.14
N MET A 141 3.02 -16.50 -12.31
CA MET A 141 3.88 -17.57 -11.81
C MET A 141 4.69 -17.22 -10.57
N SER A 142 5.00 -15.92 -10.35
CA SER A 142 5.96 -15.54 -9.32
C SER A 142 5.31 -15.16 -8.00
N SER A 143 4.32 -14.30 -8.00
CA SER A 143 3.63 -13.89 -6.76
C SER A 143 2.19 -13.47 -6.95
N ALA A 144 1.44 -13.46 -5.84
CA ALA A 144 0.11 -12.89 -5.76
C ALA A 144 0.06 -11.88 -4.61
N LEU A 145 -0.36 -10.65 -4.92
CA LEU A 145 -0.61 -9.56 -3.99
C LEU A 145 -2.11 -9.29 -3.95
N ASP A 146 -2.74 -9.50 -2.81
CA ASP A 146 -4.17 -9.29 -2.59
C ASP A 146 -4.41 -8.14 -1.62
N ILE A 147 -4.95 -7.06 -2.12
CA ILE A 147 -5.24 -5.84 -1.40
C ILE A 147 -6.74 -5.73 -1.12
N THR A 148 -7.08 -5.51 0.13
CA THR A 148 -8.45 -5.16 0.51
C THR A 148 -8.51 -3.70 0.91
N TYR A 149 -9.37 -2.92 0.28
CA TYR A 149 -9.63 -1.53 0.64
C TYR A 149 -10.57 -1.42 1.84
N LYS A 150 -10.40 -0.35 2.60
CA LYS A 150 -11.20 -0.04 3.79
C LYS A 150 -12.68 0.14 3.45
N THR A 151 -13.52 -0.35 4.34
CA THR A 151 -14.96 -0.07 4.37
C THR A 151 -15.33 0.60 5.69
N PRO A 152 -14.96 1.88 5.88
CA PRO A 152 -15.18 2.58 7.13
C PRO A 152 -16.67 2.65 7.48
N GLN A 153 -16.98 2.46 8.77
CA GLN A 153 -18.34 2.54 9.29
C GLN A 153 -18.66 3.91 9.91
N LYS A 154 -17.66 4.79 9.93
CA LYS A 154 -17.77 6.18 10.40
C LYS A 154 -17.04 7.07 9.41
N SER A 155 -17.41 8.33 9.37
CA SER A 155 -16.70 9.31 8.56
C SER A 155 -15.27 9.48 9.09
N GLU A 156 -14.32 9.44 8.18
CA GLU A 156 -12.90 9.65 8.47
C GLU A 156 -12.24 10.44 7.35
N ALA A 157 -11.20 11.19 7.68
CA ALA A 157 -10.41 11.91 6.70
C ALA A 157 -8.96 11.98 7.17
N SER A 158 -8.04 11.99 6.22
CA SER A 158 -6.63 12.23 6.46
C SER A 158 -6.01 13.01 5.32
N ALA A 159 -4.98 13.78 5.63
CA ALA A 159 -4.19 14.50 4.66
C ALA A 159 -2.72 14.36 5.01
N TYR A 160 -1.87 14.35 4.01
CA TYR A 160 -0.43 14.44 4.19
C TYR A 160 0.18 15.38 3.17
N ILE A 161 1.30 15.96 3.54
CA ILE A 161 2.17 16.72 2.67
C ILE A 161 3.61 16.33 2.95
N SER A 162 4.38 16.16 1.90
CA SER A 162 5.80 15.80 1.95
C SER A 162 6.56 16.52 0.85
N MET A 163 7.88 16.43 0.86
CA MET A 163 8.71 16.98 -0.23
C MET A 163 8.44 16.32 -1.59
N LEU A 164 7.93 15.09 -1.58
CA LEU A 164 7.65 14.32 -2.79
C LEU A 164 6.21 14.43 -3.26
N GLY A 165 5.33 15.05 -2.49
CA GLY A 165 3.94 15.17 -2.88
C GLY A 165 2.97 15.41 -1.73
N ALA A 166 1.71 15.34 -2.07
CA ALA A 166 0.61 15.53 -1.13
C ALA A 166 -0.53 14.57 -1.44
N GLY A 167 -1.35 14.29 -0.45
CA GLY A 167 -2.55 13.50 -0.66
C GLY A 167 -3.63 13.80 0.36
N LEU A 168 -4.85 13.54 -0.08
CA LEU A 168 -6.06 13.65 0.70
C LEU A 168 -6.82 12.33 0.62
N TYR A 169 -7.35 11.89 1.73
CA TYR A 169 -8.26 10.77 1.83
C TYR A 169 -9.47 11.21 2.65
N ALA A 170 -10.66 10.90 2.17
CA ALA A 170 -11.91 11.16 2.87
C ALA A 170 -12.88 10.00 2.63
N ALA A 171 -13.54 9.57 3.67
CA ALA A 171 -14.55 8.55 3.59
C ALA A 171 -15.75 8.90 4.46
N ILE A 172 -16.90 8.48 3.98
CA ILE A 172 -18.15 8.48 4.74
C ILE A 172 -18.64 7.03 4.84
N GLY A 173 -19.18 6.67 5.98
CA GLY A 173 -19.64 5.31 6.15
C GLY A 173 -20.65 5.13 7.26
N ASN A 174 -21.41 4.07 7.12
CA ASN A 174 -22.29 3.52 8.14
C ASN A 174 -22.35 2.00 7.97
N GLN A 175 -23.21 1.31 8.72
CA GLN A 175 -23.32 -0.15 8.67
C GLN A 175 -23.70 -0.74 7.29
N LYS A 176 -24.30 0.07 6.40
CA LYS A 176 -24.77 -0.38 5.09
C LYS A 176 -24.00 0.21 3.93
N LEU A 177 -23.46 1.41 4.09
CA LEU A 177 -22.80 2.17 3.04
C LEU A 177 -21.42 2.61 3.48
N SER A 178 -20.44 2.43 2.62
CA SER A 178 -19.12 3.02 2.74
C SER A 178 -18.73 3.62 1.40
N TRP A 179 -18.25 4.84 1.41
CA TRP A 179 -17.72 5.50 0.24
C TRP A 179 -16.45 6.27 0.60
N SER A 180 -15.36 5.84 0.02
CA SER A 180 -14.04 6.43 0.25
C SER A 180 -13.48 7.00 -1.04
N ASN A 181 -12.80 8.13 -0.91
CA ASN A 181 -12.17 8.85 -2.00
C ASN A 181 -10.78 9.26 -1.60
N SER A 182 -9.85 9.21 -2.53
CA SER A 182 -8.49 9.66 -2.31
C SER A 182 -7.93 10.33 -3.55
N ILE A 183 -7.19 11.40 -3.35
CA ILE A 183 -6.41 12.07 -4.38
C ILE A 183 -4.97 12.12 -3.93
N ARG A 184 -4.03 11.82 -4.84
CA ARG A 184 -2.59 11.86 -4.59
C ARG A 184 -1.91 12.64 -5.68
N TYR A 185 -1.01 13.51 -5.27
CA TYR A 185 -0.06 14.17 -6.15
C TYR A 185 1.36 13.77 -5.73
N LYS A 186 2.21 13.42 -6.68
CA LYS A 186 3.59 13.05 -6.44
C LYS A 186 4.51 13.67 -7.48
N THR A 187 5.72 14.02 -7.06
CA THR A 187 6.80 14.41 -7.95
C THR A 187 8.12 13.86 -7.39
N ASN A 188 8.93 13.27 -8.25
CA ASN A 188 10.25 12.77 -7.88
C ASN A 188 11.38 13.73 -8.31
N LYS A 189 11.05 14.94 -8.77
CA LYS A 189 12.03 15.91 -9.28
C LYS A 189 13.22 16.10 -8.33
N TYR A 190 12.96 16.19 -7.04
CA TYR A 190 14.03 16.44 -6.05
C TYR A 190 14.93 15.23 -5.82
N LEU A 191 14.40 14.02 -5.86
CA LEU A 191 15.21 12.79 -5.74
C LEU A 191 16.09 12.59 -6.96
N LEU A 192 15.60 12.95 -8.13
CA LEU A 192 16.26 12.73 -9.40
C LEU A 192 17.38 13.70 -9.66
N GLY A 193 17.28 14.91 -9.15
CA GLY A 193 18.36 15.91 -9.19
C GLY A 193 19.61 15.51 -8.38
N THR A 194 19.51 14.49 -7.51
CA THR A 194 20.67 13.96 -6.75
C THR A 194 21.38 12.81 -7.46
N LEU A 195 20.79 12.25 -8.51
CA LEU A 195 21.44 11.22 -9.31
C LEU A 195 22.43 11.87 -10.28
N GLU A 196 23.59 11.22 -10.50
CA GLU A 196 24.55 11.63 -11.51
C GLU A 196 24.04 11.40 -12.95
N THR A 197 22.77 11.58 -13.18
CA THR A 197 22.16 11.48 -14.50
C THR A 197 22.35 12.80 -15.24
N LYS A 198 22.81 12.73 -16.47
CA LYS A 198 23.06 13.91 -17.31
C LYS A 198 21.76 14.32 -18.02
N GLY A 199 20.88 14.95 -17.28
CA GLY A 199 19.61 15.45 -17.77
C GLY A 199 18.66 15.82 -16.65
N GLU A 200 17.73 16.72 -16.91
CA GLU A 200 16.70 17.14 -15.97
C GLU A 200 15.44 16.27 -16.17
N TYR A 201 15.07 15.55 -15.13
CA TYR A 201 13.84 14.72 -15.10
C TYR A 201 12.76 15.41 -14.26
N MET A 202 11.58 15.58 -14.82
CA MET A 202 10.46 16.25 -14.16
C MET A 202 9.19 15.39 -14.24
N PRO A 203 9.10 14.29 -13.47
CA PRO A 203 7.88 13.50 -13.40
C PRO A 203 6.85 14.15 -12.47
N ARG A 204 5.58 14.10 -12.90
CA ARG A 204 4.42 14.55 -12.15
C ARG A 204 3.35 13.49 -12.26
N PHE A 205 2.79 13.10 -11.12
CA PHE A 205 1.77 12.07 -11.03
C PHE A 205 0.57 12.64 -10.27
N LEU A 206 -0.59 12.52 -10.86
CA LEU A 206 -1.87 12.83 -10.23
C LEU A 206 -2.75 11.58 -10.32
N ASP A 207 -3.30 11.15 -9.20
CA ASP A 207 -4.12 9.96 -9.10
C ASP A 207 -5.34 10.25 -8.22
N TYR A 208 -6.51 9.94 -8.73
CA TYR A 208 -7.77 9.97 -8.01
C TYR A 208 -8.37 8.56 -7.97
N GLN A 209 -8.74 8.12 -6.77
CA GLN A 209 -9.38 6.83 -6.57
C GLN A 209 -10.64 6.96 -5.74
N THR A 210 -11.62 6.13 -6.06
CA THR A 210 -12.85 6.00 -5.32
C THR A 210 -13.20 4.54 -5.10
N TYR A 211 -13.67 4.23 -3.91
CA TYR A 211 -14.21 2.92 -3.58
C TYR A 211 -15.56 3.08 -2.89
N PHE A 212 -16.56 2.50 -3.48
CA PHE A 212 -17.92 2.49 -2.99
C PHE A 212 -18.34 1.07 -2.64
N ASN A 213 -18.91 0.86 -1.45
CA ASN A 213 -19.42 -0.41 -1.01
C ASN A 213 -20.79 -0.23 -0.37
N TYR A 214 -21.80 -0.95 -0.85
CA TYR A 214 -23.18 -0.87 -0.37
C TYR A 214 -23.74 -2.24 -0.07
N LYS A 215 -24.17 -2.45 1.18
CA LYS A 215 -24.78 -3.67 1.72
C LYS A 215 -26.21 -3.38 2.16
N PRO A 216 -27.19 -3.39 1.25
CA PRO A 216 -28.58 -3.11 1.61
C PRO A 216 -29.09 -4.10 2.67
N ASN A 217 -28.64 -5.33 2.62
CA ASN A 217 -28.94 -6.39 3.57
C ASN A 217 -27.82 -7.42 3.64
N LYS A 218 -27.95 -8.46 4.49
CA LYS A 218 -26.92 -9.51 4.64
C LYS A 218 -26.71 -10.39 3.40
N ARG A 219 -27.60 -10.32 2.42
CA ARG A 219 -27.56 -11.17 1.22
C ARG A 219 -26.87 -10.50 0.04
N TRP A 220 -26.92 -9.19 -0.07
CA TRP A 220 -26.44 -8.44 -1.22
C TRP A 220 -25.32 -7.49 -0.83
N GLU A 221 -24.30 -7.46 -1.64
CA GLU A 221 -23.21 -6.50 -1.57
C GLU A 221 -22.89 -5.99 -2.97
N LEU A 222 -22.95 -4.69 -3.13
CA LEU A 222 -22.55 -3.99 -4.34
C LEU A 222 -21.26 -3.23 -4.06
N SER A 223 -20.31 -3.31 -4.94
CA SER A 223 -19.09 -2.51 -4.82
C SER A 223 -18.66 -1.96 -6.17
N PHE A 224 -18.03 -0.81 -6.11
CA PHE A 224 -17.44 -0.14 -7.27
C PHE A 224 -16.07 0.40 -6.88
N ILE A 225 -15.08 0.11 -7.73
CA ILE A 225 -13.75 0.70 -7.66
C ILE A 225 -13.56 1.53 -8.92
N GLY A 226 -13.11 2.77 -8.76
CA GLY A 226 -12.72 3.64 -9.86
C GLY A 226 -11.37 4.28 -9.58
N SER A 227 -10.54 4.38 -10.60
CA SER A 227 -9.25 5.07 -10.56
C SER A 227 -9.03 5.84 -11.85
N ILE A 228 -8.57 7.07 -11.72
CA ILE A 228 -8.16 7.94 -12.83
C ILE A 228 -6.79 8.47 -12.48
N SER A 229 -5.82 8.27 -13.36
CA SER A 229 -4.48 8.84 -13.18
C SER A 229 -4.04 9.60 -14.42
N ASP A 230 -3.34 10.70 -14.17
CA ASP A 230 -2.71 11.56 -15.16
C ASP A 230 -1.23 11.71 -14.79
N ASN A 231 -0.36 11.29 -15.68
CA ASN A 231 1.06 11.20 -15.41
C ASN A 231 1.83 11.87 -16.54
N HIS A 232 2.57 12.91 -16.19
CA HIS A 232 3.44 13.64 -17.10
C HIS A 232 4.88 13.33 -16.78
N TYR A 233 5.65 13.05 -17.81
CA TYR A 233 7.08 12.86 -17.72
C TYR A 233 7.77 13.75 -18.72
N THR A 234 8.66 14.62 -18.25
CA THR A 234 9.49 15.46 -19.09
C THR A 234 10.95 15.13 -18.81
N PHE A 235 11.70 14.88 -19.85
CA PHE A 235 13.14 14.70 -19.80
C PHE A 235 13.84 15.70 -20.73
N THR A 236 14.72 16.51 -20.15
CA THR A 236 15.57 17.44 -20.90
C THR A 236 17.02 16.98 -20.77
N PRO A 237 17.62 16.41 -21.84
CA PRO A 237 18.97 15.92 -21.79
C PRO A 237 19.97 17.09 -21.70
N GLU A 238 21.04 16.90 -20.93
CA GLU A 238 22.15 17.84 -20.89
C GLU A 238 23.25 17.47 -21.89
N ASN A 239 23.88 18.50 -22.44
CA ASN A 239 25.02 18.31 -23.32
C ASN A 239 26.16 17.61 -22.58
N ARG A 240 26.80 16.68 -23.27
CA ARG A 240 27.84 15.83 -22.69
C ARG A 240 29.20 16.13 -23.25
N GLU A 241 30.17 16.36 -22.36
CA GLU A 241 31.59 16.45 -22.75
C GLU A 241 32.34 15.30 -22.04
N THR A 242 33.01 14.46 -22.83
CA THR A 242 33.83 13.36 -22.31
C THR A 242 35.26 13.56 -22.82
N LYS A 243 36.24 13.62 -21.92
CA LYS A 243 37.65 13.69 -22.22
C LYS A 243 38.26 12.29 -22.17
N PHE A 244 38.98 11.92 -23.20
CA PHE A 244 39.69 10.64 -23.27
C PHE A 244 41.00 10.78 -24.00
N GLY A 245 41.93 9.86 -23.78
CA GLY A 245 43.25 9.87 -24.38
C GLY A 245 44.39 9.79 -23.35
N THR A 246 45.58 10.12 -23.77
CA THR A 246 46.76 10.18 -22.91
C THR A 246 47.06 11.58 -22.43
N PHE A 247 47.90 11.75 -21.38
CA PHE A 247 48.29 13.04 -20.86
C PHE A 247 48.90 13.98 -21.92
N LYS A 248 49.48 13.42 -23.00
CA LYS A 248 50.06 14.19 -24.10
C LYS A 248 49.09 14.47 -25.25
N ASN A 249 47.96 13.73 -25.31
CA ASN A 249 47.01 13.88 -26.40
C ASN A 249 45.57 13.61 -25.84
N VAL A 250 44.99 14.66 -25.27
CA VAL A 250 43.63 14.65 -24.75
C VAL A 250 42.67 14.98 -25.89
N LYS A 251 41.70 14.10 -26.12
CA LYS A 251 40.61 14.34 -27.06
C LYS A 251 39.34 14.64 -26.30
N ASN A 252 38.58 15.62 -26.76
CA ASN A 252 37.30 15.99 -26.22
C ASN A 252 36.20 15.47 -27.15
N PHE A 253 35.29 14.70 -26.61
CA PHE A 253 34.10 14.28 -27.32
C PHE A 253 32.89 15.03 -26.71
N LYS A 254 32.24 15.85 -27.53
CA LYS A 254 31.07 16.62 -27.14
C LYS A 254 29.84 16.04 -27.83
N VAL A 255 28.83 15.69 -27.06
CA VAL A 255 27.52 15.30 -27.56
C VAL A 255 26.55 16.42 -27.22
N TYR A 256 25.95 16.98 -28.24
CA TYR A 256 24.88 17.95 -28.10
C TYR A 256 23.56 17.21 -28.25
N PHE A 257 22.69 17.35 -27.29
CA PHE A 257 21.32 16.85 -27.35
C PHE A 257 20.41 18.02 -27.70
N ASP A 258 19.63 17.85 -28.73
CA ASP A 258 18.62 18.80 -29.16
C ASP A 258 17.24 18.20 -28.93
N GLY A 259 16.37 18.94 -28.23
CA GLY A 259 15.03 18.50 -27.93
C GLY A 259 14.83 18.05 -26.49
N GLN A 260 13.59 17.69 -26.20
CA GLN A 260 13.13 17.15 -24.91
C GLN A 260 12.13 16.02 -25.17
N GLU A 261 12.06 15.06 -24.26
CA GLU A 261 11.01 14.04 -24.27
C GLU A 261 9.87 14.49 -23.36
N ASN A 262 8.65 14.39 -23.89
CA ASN A 262 7.44 14.65 -23.12
C ASN A 262 6.48 13.48 -23.31
N ASP A 263 6.26 12.75 -22.25
CA ASP A 263 5.34 11.63 -22.24
C ASP A 263 4.13 11.95 -21.35
N LEU A 264 2.96 11.63 -21.86
CA LEU A 264 1.70 11.74 -21.15
C LEU A 264 1.03 10.37 -21.10
N PHE A 265 0.78 9.89 -19.88
CA PHE A 265 0.09 8.63 -19.65
C PHE A 265 -1.18 8.87 -18.84
N GLN A 266 -2.31 8.58 -19.42
CA GLN A 266 -3.59 8.62 -18.73
C GLN A 266 -4.11 7.20 -18.56
N THR A 267 -4.53 6.86 -17.35
CA THR A 267 -5.08 5.55 -17.03
C THR A 267 -6.45 5.71 -16.41
N PHE A 268 -7.39 4.94 -16.95
CA PHE A 268 -8.75 4.81 -16.42
C PHE A 268 -8.97 3.36 -16.06
N PHE A 269 -9.34 3.12 -14.82
CA PHE A 269 -9.68 1.80 -14.33
C PHE A 269 -11.03 1.88 -13.60
N GLY A 270 -11.89 0.92 -13.88
CA GLY A 270 -13.18 0.81 -13.20
C GLY A 270 -13.65 -0.63 -13.14
N SER A 271 -14.17 -1.03 -11.98
CA SER A 271 -14.78 -2.33 -11.79
C SER A 271 -16.02 -2.21 -10.93
N PHE A 272 -17.08 -2.89 -11.36
CA PHE A 272 -18.32 -3.03 -10.62
C PHE A 272 -18.50 -4.51 -10.25
N SER A 273 -18.76 -4.75 -8.97
CA SER A 273 -18.96 -6.10 -8.45
C SER A 273 -20.30 -6.18 -7.72
N LEU A 274 -21.03 -7.25 -8.00
CA LEU A 274 -22.28 -7.59 -7.35
C LEU A 274 -22.13 -8.98 -6.72
N LYS A 275 -22.19 -9.06 -5.40
CA LYS A 275 -22.10 -10.32 -4.66
C LYS A 275 -23.43 -10.65 -4.00
N ARG A 276 -23.87 -11.89 -4.18
CA ARG A 276 -25.06 -12.44 -3.50
C ARG A 276 -24.69 -13.62 -2.63
N ASN A 277 -24.92 -13.52 -1.34
CA ASN A 277 -24.78 -14.63 -0.41
C ASN A 277 -26.07 -15.48 -0.46
N LEU A 278 -25.96 -16.70 -0.97
CA LEU A 278 -27.07 -17.66 -1.10
C LEU A 278 -27.32 -18.38 0.22
N THR A 279 -26.24 -18.80 0.89
CA THR A 279 -26.24 -19.43 2.22
C THR A 279 -25.10 -18.84 3.05
N GLN A 280 -24.91 -19.33 4.29
CA GLN A 280 -23.78 -18.89 5.12
C GLN A 280 -22.41 -19.24 4.51
N ASN A 281 -22.34 -20.28 3.66
CA ASN A 281 -21.09 -20.79 3.09
C ASN A 281 -21.02 -20.69 1.55
N THR A 282 -22.06 -20.16 0.91
CA THR A 282 -22.15 -20.08 -0.55
C THR A 282 -22.46 -18.67 -0.98
N SER A 283 -21.62 -18.12 -1.86
CA SER A 283 -21.83 -16.82 -2.50
C SER A 283 -21.64 -16.92 -4.00
N LEU A 284 -22.33 -16.05 -4.73
CA LEU A 284 -22.18 -15.82 -6.17
C LEU A 284 -21.70 -14.39 -6.33
N SER A 285 -20.66 -14.20 -7.11
CA SER A 285 -20.09 -12.89 -7.47
C SER A 285 -19.81 -12.84 -8.96
#